data_75a1e086799d7b81ad7d5a7c280e8aab
#
_entry.id   75a1e086799d7b81ad7d5a7c280e8aab
#
_cell.length_a   1.000
_cell.length_b   1.000
_cell.length_c   1.000
_cell.angle_alpha   90.00
_cell.angle_beta   90.00
_cell.angle_gamma   90.00
#
_symmetry.space_group_name_H-M   'P 1'
#
loop_
_entity.id
_entity.type
_entity.pdbx_description
1 polymer ?
#
loop_
_entity_poly.entity_id
_entity_poly.type
_entity_poly.pdbx_seq_one_letter_code
_entity_poly.pdbx_strand_id
1 'polypeptide(L)'
;LAQQYQKPVLLHIRKAHAESIALLKAQKFKFGGIAHAFSGGVEEAKALVKLGFKIGVTGQITNPNAKKLHQVVQALGSEHLVIETDCPDMTPLCCQTSTEHRTRNTPVNLPYVLESLAQTLDQSERSLATQLWQNSLAALNLKF
;
A
#
# COMPACT_ATOMS: atom_id res chain seq x y z
N LEU A 1 -7.41 12.34 17.77
CA LEU A 1 -7.67 11.02 18.34
C LEU A 1 -6.42 10.13 18.24
N ALA A 2 -5.93 9.75 17.03
CA ALA A 2 -4.79 8.83 16.89
C ALA A 2 -3.56 9.30 17.66
N GLN A 3 -3.21 10.57 17.59
CA GLN A 3 -2.12 11.15 18.36
C GLN A 3 -2.36 11.07 19.89
N GLN A 4 -3.56 11.33 20.33
CA GLN A 4 -3.94 11.25 21.74
C GLN A 4 -3.83 9.83 22.29
N TYR A 5 -4.21 8.84 21.48
CA TYR A 5 -4.17 7.42 21.87
C TYR A 5 -2.90 6.69 21.41
N GLN A 6 -1.93 7.42 20.84
CA GLN A 6 -0.66 6.87 20.35
C GLN A 6 -0.82 5.68 19.41
N LYS A 7 -1.78 5.79 18.48
CA LYS A 7 -2.11 4.72 17.54
C LYS A 7 -1.67 5.07 16.12
N PRO A 8 -1.21 4.07 15.33
CA PRO A 8 -1.02 4.25 13.90
C PRO A 8 -2.37 4.53 13.22
N VAL A 9 -2.33 5.09 12.01
CA VAL A 9 -3.53 5.39 11.23
C VAL A 9 -3.50 4.72 9.87
N LEU A 10 -4.66 4.31 9.38
CA LEU A 10 -4.87 3.93 8.00
C LEU A 10 -5.38 5.17 7.26
N LEU A 11 -4.59 5.67 6.31
CA LEU A 11 -4.91 6.88 5.56
C LEU A 11 -5.59 6.52 4.24
N HIS A 12 -6.84 6.92 4.08
CA HIS A 12 -7.50 6.93 2.79
C HIS A 12 -7.34 8.32 2.15
N ILE A 13 -6.49 8.41 1.12
CA ILE A 13 -6.17 9.69 0.48
C ILE A 13 -6.58 9.64 -1.00
N ARG A 14 -7.55 10.45 -1.36
CA ARG A 14 -7.97 10.63 -2.75
C ARG A 14 -7.76 12.07 -3.19
N LYS A 15 -6.81 12.30 -4.11
CA LYS A 15 -6.47 13.63 -4.68
C LYS A 15 -6.11 14.70 -3.64
N ALA A 16 -5.63 14.30 -2.46
CA ALA A 16 -5.31 15.20 -1.34
C ALA A 16 -3.98 14.81 -0.65
N HIS A 17 -3.02 14.24 -1.40
CA HIS A 17 -1.77 13.75 -0.82
C HIS A 17 -0.93 14.88 -0.22
N ALA A 18 -0.78 16.00 -0.95
CA ALA A 18 0.02 17.14 -0.48
C ALA A 18 -0.54 17.75 0.80
N GLU A 19 -1.85 17.96 0.86
CA GLU A 19 -2.56 18.51 2.01
C GLU A 19 -2.47 17.56 3.22
N SER A 20 -2.64 16.26 2.99
CA SER A 20 -2.54 15.24 4.04
C SER A 20 -1.14 15.19 4.63
N ILE A 21 -0.10 15.21 3.78
CA ILE A 21 1.29 15.26 4.20
C ILE A 21 1.60 16.54 4.98
N ALA A 22 1.11 17.70 4.51
CA ALA A 22 1.29 18.97 5.20
C ALA A 22 0.63 18.94 6.59
N LEU A 23 -0.58 18.41 6.69
CA LEU A 23 -1.30 18.27 7.97
C LEU A 23 -0.55 17.36 8.95
N LEU A 24 -0.08 16.19 8.50
CA LEU A 24 0.67 15.25 9.34
C LEU A 24 1.96 15.90 9.88
N LYS A 25 2.67 16.67 9.04
CA LYS A 25 3.85 17.44 9.45
C LYS A 25 3.51 18.53 10.47
N ALA A 26 2.47 19.33 10.21
CA ALA A 26 2.02 20.39 11.10
C ALA A 26 1.61 19.86 12.48
N GLN A 27 0.94 18.71 12.51
CA GLN A 27 0.55 18.03 13.75
C GLN A 27 1.69 17.25 14.40
N LYS A 28 2.90 17.21 13.80
CA LYS A 28 4.04 16.41 14.27
C LYS A 28 3.65 14.96 14.59
N PHE A 29 2.83 14.37 13.71
CA PHE A 29 2.34 13.00 13.91
C PHE A 29 3.50 11.99 13.87
N LYS A 30 3.60 11.11 14.88
CA LYS A 30 4.77 10.24 15.10
C LYS A 30 4.45 8.74 15.05
N PHE A 31 3.18 8.37 14.91
CA PHE A 31 2.76 6.98 15.10
C PHE A 31 2.64 6.19 13.81
N GLY A 32 2.91 6.83 12.66
CA GLY A 32 2.93 6.15 11.36
C GLY A 32 1.61 5.48 11.00
N GLY A 33 1.70 4.41 10.24
CA GLY A 33 0.55 3.63 9.78
C GLY A 33 0.69 3.18 8.33
N ILE A 34 -0.42 3.11 7.62
CA ILE A 34 -0.47 2.70 6.22
C ILE A 34 -1.18 3.77 5.39
N ALA A 35 -0.54 4.22 4.31
CA ALA A 35 -1.22 4.96 3.24
C ALA A 35 -1.92 3.93 2.34
N HIS A 36 -3.17 3.67 2.66
CA HIS A 36 -4.03 2.67 2.05
C HIS A 36 -4.36 2.99 0.60
N ALA A 37 -4.40 1.96 -0.26
CA ALA A 37 -4.74 2.05 -1.69
C ALA A 37 -4.03 3.23 -2.38
N PHE A 38 -2.71 3.29 -2.20
CA PHE A 38 -1.94 4.46 -2.55
C PHE A 38 -2.00 4.78 -4.05
N SER A 39 -2.36 6.02 -4.37
CA SER A 39 -2.52 6.52 -5.74
C SER A 39 -1.65 7.74 -6.06
N GLY A 40 -0.80 8.16 -5.12
CA GLY A 40 0.13 9.27 -5.27
C GLY A 40 1.34 8.96 -6.15
N GLY A 41 2.26 9.92 -6.27
CA GLY A 41 3.53 9.78 -6.97
C GLY A 41 4.68 9.39 -6.04
N VAL A 42 5.86 9.22 -6.64
CA VAL A 42 7.09 8.81 -5.92
C VAL A 42 7.45 9.77 -4.79
N GLU A 43 7.38 11.08 -5.03
CA GLU A 43 7.77 12.07 -4.01
C GLU A 43 6.77 12.11 -2.84
N GLU A 44 5.47 11.95 -3.11
CA GLU A 44 4.45 11.84 -2.08
C GLU A 44 4.63 10.56 -1.26
N ALA A 45 4.94 9.44 -1.91
CA ALA A 45 5.24 8.17 -1.25
C ALA A 45 6.46 8.28 -0.33
N LYS A 46 7.57 8.84 -0.83
CA LYS A 46 8.77 9.10 -0.02
C LYS A 46 8.51 10.02 1.17
N ALA A 47 7.67 11.04 0.97
CA ALA A 47 7.30 11.95 2.07
C ALA A 47 6.50 11.25 3.17
N LEU A 48 5.56 10.35 2.80
CA LEU A 48 4.81 9.52 3.75
C LEU A 48 5.72 8.50 4.46
N VAL A 49 6.64 7.86 3.74
CA VAL A 49 7.64 6.96 4.33
C VAL A 49 8.49 7.68 5.39
N LYS A 50 8.94 8.91 5.11
CA LYS A 50 9.67 9.74 6.10
C LYS A 50 8.84 10.09 7.33
N LEU A 51 7.52 10.05 7.24
CA LEU A 51 6.58 10.24 8.36
C LEU A 51 6.22 8.91 9.06
N GLY A 52 6.88 7.81 8.71
CA GLY A 52 6.70 6.50 9.34
C GLY A 52 5.57 5.66 8.72
N PHE A 53 5.05 6.04 7.55
CA PHE A 53 4.01 5.26 6.89
C PHE A 53 4.58 4.19 5.96
N LYS A 54 3.91 3.06 5.88
CA LYS A 54 4.05 2.09 4.80
C LYS A 54 3.06 2.42 3.69
N ILE A 55 3.39 2.01 2.47
CA ILE A 55 2.57 2.26 1.28
C ILE A 55 1.79 0.99 0.95
N GLY A 56 0.47 1.11 0.94
CA GLY A 56 -0.45 0.02 0.63
C GLY A 56 -0.56 -0.22 -0.87
N VAL A 57 -0.27 -1.45 -1.29
CA VAL A 57 -0.33 -1.91 -2.68
C VAL A 57 -1.50 -2.86 -2.84
N THR A 58 -2.42 -2.51 -3.73
CA THR A 58 -3.64 -3.28 -4.03
C THR A 58 -3.51 -4.09 -5.31
N GLY A 59 -4.59 -4.78 -5.71
CA GLY A 59 -4.70 -5.49 -6.98
C GLY A 59 -4.39 -4.66 -8.23
N GLN A 60 -4.34 -3.34 -8.12
CA GLN A 60 -3.93 -2.46 -9.21
C GLN A 60 -2.49 -2.73 -9.72
N ILE A 61 -1.62 -3.30 -8.89
CA ILE A 61 -0.25 -3.67 -9.31
C ILE A 61 -0.24 -4.73 -10.42
N THR A 62 -1.30 -5.53 -10.54
CA THR A 62 -1.44 -6.54 -11.60
C THR A 62 -1.75 -5.94 -12.97
N ASN A 63 -2.07 -4.64 -13.03
CA ASN A 63 -2.35 -3.93 -14.26
C ASN A 63 -1.05 -3.31 -14.81
N PRO A 64 -0.55 -3.74 -15.99
CA PRO A 64 0.67 -3.19 -16.59
C PRO A 64 0.55 -1.70 -16.95
N ASN A 65 -0.67 -1.20 -17.08
CA ASN A 65 -0.94 0.21 -17.35
C ASN A 65 -0.91 1.10 -16.07
N ALA A 66 -0.81 0.51 -14.90
CA ALA A 66 -0.67 1.25 -13.64
C ALA A 66 0.78 1.78 -13.45
N LYS A 67 1.34 2.42 -14.47
CA LYS A 67 2.75 2.85 -14.56
C LYS A 67 3.21 3.64 -13.34
N LYS A 68 2.35 4.53 -12.83
CA LYS A 68 2.66 5.35 -11.66
C LYS A 68 2.87 4.49 -10.41
N LEU A 69 2.04 3.48 -10.18
CA LEU A 69 2.17 2.56 -9.06
C LEU A 69 3.44 1.72 -9.18
N HIS A 70 3.72 1.18 -10.37
CA HIS A 70 4.98 0.45 -10.62
C HIS A 70 6.22 1.31 -10.33
N GLN A 71 6.24 2.57 -10.75
CA GLN A 71 7.32 3.51 -10.45
C GLN A 71 7.50 3.74 -8.94
N VAL A 72 6.39 3.90 -8.21
CA VAL A 72 6.41 4.05 -6.74
C VAL A 72 6.99 2.82 -6.08
N VAL A 73 6.53 1.62 -6.46
CA VAL A 73 7.01 0.34 -5.93
C VAL A 73 8.50 0.18 -6.15
N GLN A 74 8.98 0.40 -7.37
CA GLN A 74 10.41 0.30 -7.72
C GLN A 74 11.27 1.33 -6.98
N ALA A 75 10.76 2.55 -6.81
CA ALA A 75 11.50 3.63 -6.14
C ALA A 75 11.61 3.45 -4.63
N LEU A 76 10.68 2.73 -4.00
CA LEU A 76 10.64 2.52 -2.56
C LEU A 76 11.31 1.21 -2.11
N GLY A 77 11.26 0.17 -2.95
CA GLY A 77 11.66 -1.18 -2.54
C GLY A 77 10.70 -1.82 -1.53
N SER A 78 10.90 -3.11 -1.27
CA SER A 78 10.01 -3.92 -0.44
C SER A 78 9.90 -3.47 1.03
N GLU A 79 10.91 -2.80 1.57
CA GLU A 79 10.96 -2.40 2.98
C GLU A 79 9.87 -1.41 3.39
N HIS A 80 9.32 -0.67 2.43
CA HIS A 80 8.35 0.39 2.67
C HIS A 80 6.92 0.05 2.24
N LEU A 81 6.69 -1.18 1.79
CA LEU A 81 5.41 -1.62 1.22
C LEU A 81 4.65 -2.55 2.17
N VAL A 82 3.34 -2.56 2.02
CA VAL A 82 2.41 -3.59 2.49
C VAL A 82 1.47 -3.95 1.36
N ILE A 83 0.88 -5.16 1.38
CA ILE A 83 -0.13 -5.56 0.42
C ILE A 83 -1.51 -5.63 1.05
N GLU A 84 -2.52 -5.34 0.27
CA GLU A 84 -3.92 -5.30 0.68
C GLU A 84 -4.85 -5.59 -0.49
N THR A 85 -6.09 -5.92 -0.21
CA THR A 85 -7.08 -6.19 -1.26
C THR A 85 -7.97 -5.01 -1.58
N ASP A 86 -8.31 -4.21 -0.57
CA ASP A 86 -9.37 -3.18 -0.65
C ASP A 86 -10.72 -3.75 -1.11
N CYS A 87 -10.98 -5.00 -0.75
CA CYS A 87 -12.23 -5.67 -1.16
C CYS A 87 -13.47 -4.93 -0.60
N PRO A 88 -14.56 -4.87 -1.37
CA PRO A 88 -14.86 -5.58 -2.62
C PRO A 88 -14.28 -4.95 -3.89
N ASP A 89 -13.44 -3.95 -3.76
CA ASP A 89 -12.85 -3.15 -4.84
C ASP A 89 -11.45 -3.64 -5.23
N MET A 90 -10.80 -2.98 -6.18
CA MET A 90 -9.41 -3.19 -6.57
C MET A 90 -9.07 -4.64 -6.98
N THR A 91 -10.02 -5.34 -7.63
CA THR A 91 -9.83 -6.71 -8.10
C THR A 91 -8.61 -6.81 -9.01
N PRO A 92 -7.66 -7.75 -8.75
CA PRO A 92 -6.55 -7.99 -9.64
C PRO A 92 -7.00 -8.24 -11.08
N LEU A 93 -6.25 -7.76 -12.06
CA LEU A 93 -6.64 -7.85 -13.47
C LEU A 93 -6.87 -9.29 -13.92
N CYS A 94 -6.00 -10.22 -13.46
CA CYS A 94 -6.11 -11.64 -13.75
C CYS A 94 -7.34 -12.33 -13.13
N CYS A 95 -7.97 -11.70 -12.14
CA CYS A 95 -9.17 -12.21 -11.47
C CYS A 95 -10.46 -11.59 -12.00
N GLN A 96 -10.39 -10.66 -12.96
CA GLN A 96 -11.57 -10.05 -13.55
C GLN A 96 -12.25 -11.00 -14.52
N THR A 97 -13.53 -11.29 -14.28
CA THR A 97 -14.32 -12.25 -15.07
C THR A 97 -15.18 -11.59 -16.16
N SER A 98 -15.29 -10.27 -16.14
CA SER A 98 -16.11 -9.51 -17.09
C SER A 98 -15.45 -8.18 -17.41
N THR A 99 -15.62 -7.72 -18.66
CA THR A 99 -15.26 -6.38 -19.11
C THR A 99 -16.42 -5.39 -18.96
N GLU A 100 -17.65 -5.89 -18.85
CA GLU A 100 -18.87 -5.09 -18.77
C GLU A 100 -19.30 -4.81 -17.34
N HIS A 101 -19.01 -5.75 -16.44
CA HIS A 101 -19.41 -5.65 -15.05
C HIS A 101 -18.19 -5.79 -14.12
N ARG A 102 -18.21 -5.01 -13.06
CA ARG A 102 -17.17 -5.05 -12.04
C ARG A 102 -17.16 -6.40 -11.34
N THR A 103 -16.06 -7.13 -11.43
CA THR A 103 -15.84 -8.34 -10.65
C THR A 103 -15.54 -7.96 -9.20
N ARG A 104 -16.28 -8.54 -8.25
CA ARG A 104 -16.07 -8.31 -6.82
C ARG A 104 -14.76 -8.93 -6.36
N ASN A 105 -13.93 -8.14 -5.68
CA ASN A 105 -12.70 -8.61 -5.05
C ASN A 105 -12.98 -9.33 -3.73
N THR A 106 -12.05 -10.21 -3.33
CA THR A 106 -12.07 -10.92 -2.05
C THR A 106 -10.65 -11.04 -1.49
N PRO A 107 -10.47 -11.29 -0.18
CA PRO A 107 -9.14 -11.49 0.41
C PRO A 107 -8.37 -12.67 -0.18
N VAL A 108 -9.05 -13.66 -0.77
CA VAL A 108 -8.45 -14.83 -1.44
C VAL A 108 -7.55 -14.40 -2.62
N ASN A 109 -7.77 -13.21 -3.18
CA ASN A 109 -6.99 -12.69 -4.30
C ASN A 109 -5.66 -12.03 -3.90
N LEU A 110 -5.34 -11.97 -2.61
CA LEU A 110 -4.08 -11.35 -2.13
C LEU A 110 -2.81 -11.99 -2.70
N PRO A 111 -2.73 -13.33 -2.95
CA PRO A 111 -1.56 -13.94 -3.57
C PRO A 111 -1.20 -13.37 -4.95
N TYR A 112 -2.18 -12.96 -5.76
CA TYR A 112 -1.91 -12.34 -7.07
C TYR A 112 -1.26 -10.94 -6.94
N VAL A 113 -1.56 -10.24 -5.85
CA VAL A 113 -0.89 -8.97 -5.54
C VAL A 113 0.57 -9.23 -5.17
N LEU A 114 0.83 -10.26 -4.34
CA LEU A 114 2.18 -10.67 -3.95
C LEU A 114 3.02 -11.07 -5.17
N GLU A 115 2.48 -11.94 -6.05
CA GLU A 115 3.15 -12.40 -7.27
C GLU A 115 3.56 -11.22 -8.17
N SER A 116 2.61 -10.34 -8.50
CA SER A 116 2.88 -9.17 -9.33
C SER A 116 3.88 -8.20 -8.70
N LEU A 117 3.84 -8.06 -7.38
CA LEU A 117 4.79 -7.23 -6.65
C LEU A 117 6.20 -7.84 -6.67
N ALA A 118 6.30 -9.17 -6.50
CA ALA A 118 7.56 -9.91 -6.57
C ALA A 118 8.21 -9.76 -7.96
N GLN A 119 7.41 -9.90 -9.02
CA GLN A 119 7.86 -9.66 -10.40
C GLN A 119 8.33 -8.21 -10.60
N THR A 120 7.60 -7.23 -10.10
CA THR A 120 7.95 -5.80 -10.23
C THR A 120 9.27 -5.46 -9.54
N LEU A 121 9.58 -6.12 -8.42
CA LEU A 121 10.78 -5.90 -7.60
C LEU A 121 11.94 -6.85 -7.91
N ASP A 122 11.75 -7.81 -8.82
CA ASP A 122 12.71 -8.89 -9.09
C ASP A 122 13.14 -9.63 -7.82
N GLN A 123 12.18 -10.04 -7.00
CA GLN A 123 12.38 -10.74 -5.73
C GLN A 123 11.61 -12.04 -5.70
N SER A 124 12.07 -13.02 -4.89
CA SER A 124 11.30 -14.23 -4.66
C SER A 124 10.04 -13.93 -3.82
N GLU A 125 8.91 -14.51 -4.16
CA GLU A 125 7.65 -14.36 -3.41
C GLU A 125 7.81 -14.70 -1.93
N ARG A 126 8.56 -15.76 -1.62
CA ARG A 126 8.79 -16.21 -0.25
C ARG A 126 9.53 -15.15 0.60
N SER A 127 10.59 -14.57 0.05
CA SER A 127 11.35 -13.52 0.73
C SER A 127 10.48 -12.27 0.89
N LEU A 128 9.81 -11.88 -0.19
CA LEU A 128 8.93 -10.73 -0.20
C LEU A 128 7.78 -10.88 0.80
N ALA A 129 7.11 -12.03 0.84
CA ALA A 129 6.02 -12.28 1.79
C ALA A 129 6.47 -12.11 3.24
N THR A 130 7.67 -12.61 3.57
CA THR A 130 8.26 -12.42 4.91
C THR A 130 8.49 -10.94 5.21
N GLN A 131 9.05 -10.18 4.28
CA GLN A 131 9.28 -8.74 4.44
C GLN A 131 7.96 -7.97 4.62
N LEU A 132 6.96 -8.24 3.78
CA LEU A 132 5.65 -7.58 3.84
C LEU A 132 4.90 -7.89 5.13
N TRP A 133 5.03 -9.11 5.64
CA TRP A 133 4.51 -9.50 6.95
C TRP A 133 5.13 -8.64 8.06
N GLN A 134 6.46 -8.55 8.11
CA GLN A 134 7.16 -7.71 9.09
C GLN A 134 6.77 -6.23 8.96
N ASN A 135 6.65 -5.73 7.74
CA ASN A 135 6.20 -4.37 7.49
C ASN A 135 4.79 -4.11 8.03
N SER A 136 3.88 -5.07 7.85
CA SER A 136 2.49 -4.96 8.32
C SER A 136 2.44 -4.91 9.85
N LEU A 137 3.19 -5.79 10.53
CA LEU A 137 3.30 -5.78 11.99
C LEU A 137 3.85 -4.44 12.50
N ALA A 138 4.92 -3.95 11.87
CA ALA A 138 5.54 -2.68 12.25
C ALA A 138 4.59 -1.49 12.01
N ALA A 139 3.90 -1.44 10.86
CA ALA A 139 2.97 -0.37 10.52
C ALA A 139 1.76 -0.29 11.48
N LEU A 140 1.32 -1.44 11.99
CA LEU A 140 0.16 -1.54 12.89
C LEU A 140 0.56 -1.56 14.38
N ASN A 141 1.87 -1.51 14.66
CA ASN A 141 2.42 -1.63 16.01
C ASN A 141 1.94 -2.90 16.73
N LEU A 142 1.92 -4.02 16.00
CA LEU A 142 1.56 -5.34 16.51
C LEU A 142 2.81 -6.13 16.90
N LYS A 143 2.73 -6.82 18.02
CA LYS A 143 3.74 -7.78 18.49
C LYS A 143 3.08 -9.15 18.58
N PHE A 144 3.68 -10.14 17.95
CA PHE A 144 3.32 -11.55 18.08
C PHE A 144 4.49 -12.33 18.63
#